data_ee82d650369d179ad7abfa4a9658b1de
#
_entry.id   ee82d650369d179ad7abfa4a9658b1de
#
_cell.length_a   1.000
_cell.length_b   1.000
_cell.length_c   1.000
_cell.angle_alpha   90.00
_cell.angle_beta   90.00
_cell.angle_gamma   90.00
#
_symmetry.space_group_name_H-M   'P 1'
#
loop_
_entity.id
_entity.type
_entity.pdbx_description
1 polymer ?
#
loop_
_entity_poly.entity_id
_entity_poly.type
_entity_poly.pdbx_seq_one_letter_code
_entity_poly.pdbx_strand_id
1 'polypeptide(L)'
;QFASAMGKKNHAIFLDTSDLRYKYAPMDMSEYALVITNSHKKRGAFDAKYNERRHECERALAQLQSVVAIQSLGELTPECYEQVKEMIVEPVLVRRAAHAVYENQRTIDAIDALVEADAEKFGRLMIESHRSLRDNYEVTGKELDVLVEEALKVPGVMGSRMTGGGFGGCTITLLKREAIEMFTIEVGKNYTERTGYYADFYNVEVGD
;
A
#
# COMPACT_ATOMS: atom_id res chain seq x y z
N GLN A 1 -10.75 -9.77 8.12
CA GLN A 1 -11.72 -10.01 9.22
C GLN A 1 -12.01 -8.75 10.03
N PHE A 2 -10.97 -8.04 10.56
CA PHE A 2 -11.18 -6.84 11.38
C PHE A 2 -11.99 -5.76 10.64
N ALA A 3 -11.59 -5.41 9.43
CA ALA A 3 -12.28 -4.39 8.63
C ALA A 3 -13.73 -4.78 8.30
N SER A 4 -14.01 -6.07 8.07
CA SER A 4 -15.36 -6.56 7.80
C SER A 4 -16.27 -6.54 9.04
N ALA A 5 -15.67 -6.65 10.24
CA ALA A 5 -16.42 -6.66 11.49
C ALA A 5 -16.61 -5.25 12.08
N MET A 6 -15.66 -4.34 11.81
CA MET A 6 -15.58 -3.01 12.43
C MET A 6 -15.74 -1.90 11.39
N GLY A 7 -16.16 -2.22 10.16
CA GLY A 7 -16.44 -1.24 9.10
C GLY A 7 -17.43 -0.17 9.58
N LYS A 8 -17.27 1.04 9.06
CA LYS A 8 -18.18 2.16 9.27
C LYS A 8 -18.31 2.92 7.97
N LYS A 9 -19.53 3.15 7.54
CA LYS A 9 -19.82 3.86 6.30
C LYS A 9 -19.07 5.20 6.23
N ASN A 10 -18.47 5.47 5.08
CA ASN A 10 -17.68 6.68 4.80
C ASN A 10 -16.52 6.94 5.77
N HIS A 11 -15.92 5.88 6.32
CA HIS A 11 -14.76 6.00 7.17
C HIS A 11 -13.69 4.97 6.81
N ALA A 12 -12.46 5.37 6.86
CA ALA A 12 -11.31 4.46 6.92
C ALA A 12 -11.04 4.05 8.36
N ILE A 13 -10.47 2.86 8.55
CA ILE A 13 -10.04 2.36 9.86
C ILE A 13 -8.52 2.48 9.94
N PHE A 14 -8.02 3.24 10.89
CA PHE A 14 -6.63 3.19 11.32
C PHE A 14 -6.52 2.20 12.46
N LEU A 15 -5.81 1.10 12.24
CA LEU A 15 -5.62 0.02 13.19
C LEU A 15 -4.17 -0.09 13.62
N ASP A 16 -3.91 0.04 14.91
CA ASP A 16 -2.63 -0.36 15.49
C ASP A 16 -2.66 -1.87 15.71
N THR A 17 -1.83 -2.58 14.96
CA THR A 17 -1.79 -4.05 15.02
C THR A 17 -1.05 -4.60 16.23
N SER A 18 -0.36 -3.76 17.01
CA SER A 18 0.36 -4.17 18.22
C SER A 18 -0.57 -4.44 19.40
N ASP A 19 -1.64 -3.65 19.53
CA ASP A 19 -2.59 -3.73 20.66
C ASP A 19 -4.07 -3.70 20.23
N LEU A 20 -4.32 -3.71 18.89
CA LEU A 20 -5.64 -3.68 18.26
C LEU A 20 -6.47 -2.41 18.55
N ARG A 21 -5.84 -1.34 19.04
CA ARG A 21 -6.51 -0.04 19.11
C ARG A 21 -6.77 0.49 17.71
N TYR A 22 -7.91 1.10 17.53
CA TYR A 22 -8.27 1.64 16.22
C TYR A 22 -8.97 3.00 16.33
N LYS A 23 -8.92 3.74 15.23
CA LYS A 23 -9.62 5.02 15.05
C LYS A 23 -10.30 5.03 13.69
N TYR A 24 -11.41 5.76 13.60
CA TYR A 24 -12.03 6.07 12.33
C TYR A 24 -11.56 7.41 11.82
N ALA A 25 -11.20 7.47 10.54
CA ALA A 25 -10.97 8.72 9.82
C ALA A 25 -12.09 8.91 8.80
N PRO A 26 -12.71 10.10 8.70
CA PRO A 26 -13.71 10.37 7.70
C PRO A 26 -13.11 10.21 6.29
N MET A 27 -13.86 9.63 5.38
CA MET A 27 -13.45 9.45 4.00
C MET A 27 -14.57 9.96 3.10
N ASP A 28 -14.49 11.24 2.73
CA ASP A 28 -15.46 11.85 1.82
C ASP A 28 -15.20 11.39 0.38
N MET A 29 -16.17 10.64 -0.14
CA MET A 29 -16.14 10.09 -1.49
C MET A 29 -17.13 10.77 -2.43
N SER A 30 -17.58 11.98 -2.11
CA SER A 30 -18.58 12.70 -2.92
C SER A 30 -18.08 12.99 -4.33
N GLU A 31 -16.85 13.44 -4.49
CA GLU A 31 -16.20 13.73 -5.77
C GLU A 31 -15.32 12.59 -6.29
N TYR A 32 -14.97 11.64 -5.43
CA TYR A 32 -14.02 10.57 -5.70
C TYR A 32 -14.66 9.20 -5.73
N ALA A 33 -13.95 8.25 -6.29
CA ALA A 33 -14.26 6.83 -6.24
C ALA A 33 -13.00 6.02 -5.91
N LEU A 34 -13.22 4.84 -5.33
CA LEU A 34 -12.21 3.81 -5.20
C LEU A 34 -12.49 2.71 -6.21
N VAL A 35 -11.51 2.39 -7.02
CA VAL A 35 -11.60 1.27 -7.96
C VAL A 35 -10.58 0.21 -7.57
N ILE A 36 -11.05 -1.00 -7.29
CA ILE A 36 -10.19 -2.18 -7.14
C ILE A 36 -10.02 -2.80 -8.52
N THR A 37 -8.77 -3.02 -8.93
CA THR A 37 -8.45 -3.66 -10.21
C THR A 37 -7.77 -4.99 -9.96
N ASN A 38 -8.40 -6.09 -10.42
CA ASN A 38 -7.85 -7.44 -10.32
C ASN A 38 -6.94 -7.72 -11.51
N SER A 39 -5.69 -8.04 -11.24
CA SER A 39 -4.68 -8.34 -12.26
C SER A 39 -4.83 -9.70 -12.94
N HIS A 40 -5.67 -10.59 -12.42
CA HIS A 40 -5.75 -12.01 -12.81
C HIS A 40 -4.41 -12.77 -12.77
N LYS A 41 -3.36 -12.16 -12.23
CA LYS A 41 -2.11 -12.88 -11.96
C LYS A 41 -2.31 -13.81 -10.77
N LYS A 42 -2.17 -15.10 -11.01
CA LYS A 42 -2.18 -16.11 -9.94
C LYS A 42 -0.98 -15.93 -9.02
N ARG A 43 -1.21 -15.94 -7.72
CA ARG A 43 -0.17 -15.90 -6.68
C ARG A 43 0.54 -17.24 -6.63
N GLY A 44 1.66 -17.37 -7.35
CA GLY A 44 2.53 -18.56 -7.24
C GLY A 44 3.45 -18.43 -6.02
N ALA A 45 3.67 -19.50 -5.27
CA ALA A 45 4.59 -19.58 -4.12
C ALA A 45 4.44 -18.40 -3.11
N PHE A 46 3.22 -17.90 -2.95
CA PHE A 46 2.92 -16.73 -2.11
C PHE A 46 3.40 -16.92 -0.66
N ASP A 47 3.05 -18.07 -0.04
CA ASP A 47 3.39 -18.31 1.36
C ASP A 47 4.91 -18.33 1.60
N ALA A 48 5.68 -18.91 0.69
CA ALA A 48 7.14 -18.97 0.79
C ALA A 48 7.75 -17.55 0.72
N LYS A 49 7.32 -16.73 -0.24
CA LYS A 49 7.79 -15.36 -0.41
C LYS A 49 7.34 -14.43 0.73
N TYR A 50 6.12 -14.61 1.22
CA TYR A 50 5.63 -13.87 2.37
C TYR A 50 6.46 -14.18 3.62
N ASN A 51 6.72 -15.45 3.90
CA ASN A 51 7.55 -15.86 5.02
C ASN A 51 9.00 -15.35 4.88
N GLU A 52 9.56 -15.34 3.66
CA GLU A 52 10.87 -14.75 3.40
C GLU A 52 10.92 -13.28 3.80
N ARG A 53 9.94 -12.45 3.39
CA ARG A 53 9.87 -11.03 3.77
C ARG A 53 9.75 -10.85 5.28
N ARG A 54 8.96 -11.68 5.94
CA ARG A 54 8.84 -11.68 7.39
C ARG A 54 10.17 -11.97 8.07
N HIS A 55 10.87 -13.03 7.66
CA HIS A 55 12.18 -13.37 8.21
C HIS A 55 13.24 -12.29 7.95
N GLU A 56 13.21 -11.65 6.78
CA GLU A 56 14.10 -10.51 6.50
C GLU A 56 13.86 -9.35 7.48
N CYS A 57 12.59 -9.01 7.76
CA CYS A 57 12.25 -7.99 8.77
C CYS A 57 12.66 -8.40 10.18
N GLU A 58 12.46 -9.66 10.59
CA GLU A 58 12.87 -10.19 11.89
C GLU A 58 14.41 -10.12 12.06
N ARG A 59 15.18 -10.42 11.01
CA ARG A 59 16.65 -10.30 11.03
C ARG A 59 17.10 -8.84 11.13
N ALA A 60 16.46 -7.92 10.40
CA ALA A 60 16.74 -6.50 10.51
C ALA A 60 16.48 -5.99 11.93
N LEU A 61 15.33 -6.35 12.51
CA LEU A 61 14.97 -6.01 13.88
C LEU A 61 16.01 -6.49 14.88
N ALA A 62 16.44 -7.75 14.78
CA ALA A 62 17.43 -8.33 15.68
C ALA A 62 18.77 -7.58 15.66
N GLN A 63 19.19 -7.07 14.49
CA GLN A 63 20.41 -6.26 14.40
C GLN A 63 20.21 -4.89 15.07
N LEU A 64 19.07 -4.24 14.87
CA LEU A 64 18.78 -2.93 15.49
C LEU A 64 18.59 -3.01 17.00
N GLN A 65 18.07 -4.11 17.52
CA GLN A 65 17.91 -4.34 18.97
C GLN A 65 19.24 -4.34 19.75
N SER A 66 20.38 -4.44 19.07
CA SER A 66 21.70 -4.30 19.70
C SER A 66 22.00 -2.87 20.14
N VAL A 67 21.32 -1.86 19.57
CA VAL A 67 21.61 -0.43 19.80
C VAL A 67 20.38 0.37 20.21
N VAL A 68 19.17 -0.15 20.01
CA VAL A 68 17.93 0.53 20.38
C VAL A 68 16.94 -0.45 21.02
N ALA A 69 16.28 -0.01 22.08
CA ALA A 69 15.31 -0.83 22.81
C ALA A 69 13.93 -0.77 22.13
N ILE A 70 13.70 -1.67 21.17
CA ILE A 70 12.43 -1.81 20.41
C ILE A 70 12.00 -3.28 20.36
N GLN A 71 10.70 -3.51 20.25
CA GLN A 71 10.13 -4.84 20.06
C GLN A 71 9.68 -5.08 18.61
N SER A 72 9.47 -4.01 17.84
CA SER A 72 9.09 -4.06 16.43
C SER A 72 9.70 -2.90 15.64
N LEU A 73 9.83 -3.07 14.32
CA LEU A 73 10.28 -1.99 13.43
C LEU A 73 9.29 -0.81 13.41
N GLY A 74 8.00 -1.08 13.69
CA GLY A 74 6.96 -0.04 13.75
C GLY A 74 7.10 0.94 14.93
N GLU A 75 7.95 0.64 15.92
CA GLU A 75 8.25 1.56 17.02
C GLU A 75 9.28 2.63 16.65
N LEU A 76 9.99 2.45 15.53
CA LEU A 76 10.95 3.45 15.06
C LEU A 76 10.24 4.56 14.29
N THR A 77 10.61 5.81 14.63
CA THR A 77 10.33 6.92 13.72
C THR A 77 11.33 6.94 12.56
N PRO A 78 11.01 7.58 11.42
CA PRO A 78 11.98 7.77 10.33
C PRO A 78 13.31 8.37 10.80
N GLU A 79 13.28 9.37 11.67
CA GLU A 79 14.49 10.04 12.20
C GLU A 79 15.35 9.09 13.04
N CYS A 80 14.71 8.29 13.89
CA CYS A 80 15.40 7.27 14.70
C CYS A 80 16.03 6.21 13.79
N TYR A 81 15.28 5.74 12.79
CA TYR A 81 15.76 4.77 11.82
C TYR A 81 17.00 5.28 11.06
N GLU A 82 16.98 6.51 10.57
CA GLU A 82 18.11 7.10 9.86
C GLU A 82 19.40 7.16 10.71
N GLN A 83 19.29 7.27 12.05
CA GLN A 83 20.41 7.27 12.97
C GLN A 83 21.01 5.88 13.21
N VAL A 84 20.22 4.82 13.07
CA VAL A 84 20.63 3.45 13.44
C VAL A 84 20.72 2.48 12.25
N LYS A 85 20.27 2.84 11.06
CA LYS A 85 20.21 1.95 9.89
C LYS A 85 21.54 1.34 9.47
N GLU A 86 22.65 2.05 9.72
CA GLU A 86 24.00 1.58 9.42
C GLU A 86 24.42 0.36 10.28
N MET A 87 23.66 0.03 11.33
CA MET A 87 23.84 -1.19 12.11
C MET A 87 23.30 -2.44 11.39
N ILE A 88 22.52 -2.25 10.34
CA ILE A 88 22.04 -3.35 9.50
C ILE A 88 23.10 -3.65 8.43
N VAL A 89 23.67 -4.85 8.48
CA VAL A 89 24.81 -5.21 7.63
C VAL A 89 24.40 -5.49 6.18
N GLU A 90 23.28 -6.20 5.99
CA GLU A 90 22.87 -6.61 4.65
C GLU A 90 21.99 -5.55 3.99
N PRO A 91 22.35 -5.08 2.77
CA PRO A 91 21.56 -4.03 2.07
C PRO A 91 20.10 -4.40 1.83
N VAL A 92 19.77 -5.68 1.67
CA VAL A 92 18.40 -6.13 1.53
C VAL A 92 17.61 -5.88 2.81
N LEU A 93 18.18 -6.14 3.97
CA LEU A 93 17.53 -5.93 5.26
C LEU A 93 17.33 -4.44 5.57
N VAL A 94 18.26 -3.58 5.14
CA VAL A 94 18.09 -2.11 5.20
C VAL A 94 16.83 -1.71 4.45
N ARG A 95 16.63 -2.20 3.21
CA ARG A 95 15.42 -1.89 2.43
C ARG A 95 14.14 -2.40 3.10
N ARG A 96 14.16 -3.62 3.68
CA ARG A 96 12.99 -4.18 4.39
C ARG A 96 12.62 -3.35 5.61
N ALA A 97 13.60 -3.00 6.44
CA ALA A 97 13.40 -2.14 7.61
C ALA A 97 12.91 -0.74 7.19
N ALA A 98 13.52 -0.14 6.17
CA ALA A 98 13.09 1.13 5.61
C ALA A 98 11.61 1.08 5.21
N HIS A 99 11.20 0.04 4.47
CA HIS A 99 9.79 -0.12 4.10
C HIS A 99 8.89 -0.12 5.34
N ALA A 100 9.18 -0.95 6.35
CA ALA A 100 8.35 -1.07 7.53
C ALA A 100 8.21 0.25 8.30
N VAL A 101 9.33 0.95 8.53
CA VAL A 101 9.36 2.22 9.27
C VAL A 101 8.63 3.33 8.51
N TYR A 102 8.98 3.53 7.24
CA TYR A 102 8.37 4.61 6.45
C TYR A 102 6.91 4.32 6.09
N GLU A 103 6.50 3.06 5.92
CA GLU A 103 5.09 2.72 5.67
C GLU A 103 4.23 2.96 6.90
N ASN A 104 4.76 2.71 8.10
CA ASN A 104 4.09 3.05 9.35
C ASN A 104 3.84 4.57 9.45
N GLN A 105 4.88 5.40 9.21
CA GLN A 105 4.72 6.87 9.18
C GLN A 105 3.74 7.30 8.10
N ARG A 106 3.86 6.74 6.90
CA ARG A 106 2.97 7.05 5.77
C ARG A 106 1.50 6.75 6.07
N THR A 107 1.24 5.71 6.86
CA THR A 107 -0.12 5.38 7.31
C THR A 107 -0.66 6.43 8.28
N ILE A 108 0.19 6.97 9.17
CA ILE A 108 -0.17 8.07 10.06
C ILE A 108 -0.48 9.33 9.24
N ASP A 109 0.40 9.70 8.32
CA ASP A 109 0.21 10.87 7.44
C ASP A 109 -1.05 10.74 6.56
N ALA A 110 -1.42 9.50 6.19
CA ALA A 110 -2.62 9.23 5.41
C ALA A 110 -3.90 9.50 6.21
N ILE A 111 -3.91 9.20 7.50
CA ILE A 111 -5.04 9.54 8.39
C ILE A 111 -5.19 11.06 8.49
N ASP A 112 -4.10 11.79 8.65
CA ASP A 112 -4.13 13.25 8.70
C ASP A 112 -4.68 13.84 7.38
N ALA A 113 -4.23 13.30 6.24
CA ALA A 113 -4.74 13.71 4.93
C ALA A 113 -6.26 13.46 4.78
N LEU A 114 -6.78 12.34 5.30
CA LEU A 114 -8.21 12.06 5.29
C LEU A 114 -8.99 13.00 6.21
N VAL A 115 -8.48 13.32 7.39
CA VAL A 115 -9.11 14.28 8.32
C VAL A 115 -9.13 15.68 7.74
N GLU A 116 -8.09 16.08 7.00
CA GLU A 116 -7.98 17.36 6.30
C GLU A 116 -8.78 17.39 4.98
N ALA A 117 -9.37 16.28 4.56
CA ALA A 117 -10.01 16.08 3.26
C ALA A 117 -9.08 16.39 2.06
N ASP A 118 -7.77 16.17 2.23
CA ASP A 118 -6.75 16.37 1.20
C ASP A 118 -6.56 15.09 0.37
N ALA A 119 -7.41 14.91 -0.63
CA ALA A 119 -7.36 13.76 -1.53
C ALA A 119 -6.06 13.72 -2.36
N GLU A 120 -5.44 14.86 -2.66
CA GLU A 120 -4.17 14.91 -3.39
C GLU A 120 -3.03 14.39 -2.52
N LYS A 121 -2.93 14.83 -1.26
CA LYS A 121 -1.95 14.30 -0.29
C LYS A 121 -2.15 12.81 -0.09
N PHE A 122 -3.39 12.36 0.12
CA PHE A 122 -3.70 10.93 0.27
C PHE A 122 -3.30 10.12 -0.96
N GLY A 123 -3.59 10.62 -2.17
CA GLY A 123 -3.18 9.99 -3.41
C GLY A 123 -1.66 9.90 -3.57
N ARG A 124 -0.91 10.97 -3.24
CA ARG A 124 0.57 10.94 -3.23
C ARG A 124 1.11 9.88 -2.28
N LEU A 125 0.56 9.76 -1.07
CA LEU A 125 0.95 8.74 -0.10
C LEU A 125 0.68 7.32 -0.62
N MET A 126 -0.42 7.10 -1.34
CA MET A 126 -0.67 5.82 -2.02
C MET A 126 0.42 5.49 -3.05
N ILE A 127 0.83 6.44 -3.86
CA ILE A 127 1.90 6.26 -4.86
C ILE A 127 3.23 5.94 -4.20
N GLU A 128 3.59 6.66 -3.15
CA GLU A 128 4.82 6.42 -2.38
C GLU A 128 4.82 5.05 -1.71
N SER A 129 3.68 4.64 -1.17
CA SER A 129 3.49 3.29 -0.62
C SER A 129 3.74 2.21 -1.69
N HIS A 130 3.17 2.38 -2.89
CA HIS A 130 3.40 1.43 -3.98
C HIS A 130 4.88 1.35 -4.38
N ARG A 131 5.55 2.49 -4.51
CA ARG A 131 6.99 2.55 -4.79
C ARG A 131 7.80 1.82 -3.72
N SER A 132 7.50 2.04 -2.46
CA SER A 132 8.18 1.35 -1.36
C SER A 132 7.91 -0.16 -1.35
N LEU A 133 6.68 -0.59 -1.66
CA LEU A 133 6.32 -2.00 -1.82
C LEU A 133 7.07 -2.66 -2.99
N ARG A 134 7.31 -1.92 -4.08
CA ARG A 134 8.04 -2.39 -5.25
C ARG A 134 9.55 -2.44 -5.00
N ASP A 135 10.14 -1.32 -4.53
CA ASP A 135 11.59 -1.12 -4.54
C ASP A 135 12.26 -1.57 -3.24
N ASN A 136 11.57 -1.39 -2.10
CA ASN A 136 12.10 -1.73 -0.78
C ASN A 136 11.60 -3.08 -0.27
N TYR A 137 10.33 -3.41 -0.47
CA TYR A 137 9.76 -4.65 0.03
C TYR A 137 9.72 -5.77 -1.02
N GLU A 138 9.73 -5.42 -2.31
CA GLU A 138 9.79 -6.31 -3.48
C GLU A 138 8.65 -7.35 -3.48
N VAL A 139 7.42 -6.88 -3.29
CA VAL A 139 6.22 -7.72 -3.23
C VAL A 139 5.22 -7.45 -4.35
N THR A 140 5.45 -6.47 -5.24
CA THR A 140 4.49 -6.09 -6.27
C THR A 140 4.51 -7.05 -7.47
N GLY A 141 5.55 -7.01 -8.28
CA GLY A 141 5.69 -7.73 -9.53
C GLY A 141 5.13 -6.97 -10.74
N LYS A 142 5.58 -7.40 -11.92
CA LYS A 142 5.32 -6.70 -13.19
C LYS A 142 3.85 -6.34 -13.40
N GLU A 143 2.94 -7.27 -13.12
CA GLU A 143 1.52 -7.10 -13.41
C GLU A 143 0.89 -6.00 -12.55
N LEU A 144 1.21 -5.93 -11.26
CA LEU A 144 0.72 -4.86 -10.38
C LEU A 144 1.37 -3.52 -10.70
N ASP A 145 2.67 -3.53 -11.02
CA ASP A 145 3.40 -2.33 -11.40
C ASP A 145 2.81 -1.71 -12.68
N VAL A 146 2.51 -2.53 -13.69
CA VAL A 146 1.87 -2.07 -14.93
C VAL A 146 0.49 -1.46 -14.65
N LEU A 147 -0.34 -2.09 -13.81
CA LEU A 147 -1.64 -1.52 -13.45
C LEU A 147 -1.51 -0.13 -12.82
N VAL A 148 -0.57 0.04 -11.90
CA VAL A 148 -0.35 1.34 -11.24
C VAL A 148 0.24 2.36 -12.21
N GLU A 149 1.22 1.96 -13.03
CA GLU A 149 1.81 2.85 -14.04
C GLU A 149 0.77 3.37 -15.04
N GLU A 150 -0.11 2.48 -15.55
CA GLU A 150 -1.15 2.89 -16.49
C GLU A 150 -2.24 3.71 -15.79
N ALA A 151 -2.61 3.37 -14.55
CA ALA A 151 -3.54 4.15 -13.75
C ALA A 151 -3.09 5.61 -13.61
N LEU A 152 -1.83 5.84 -13.28
CA LEU A 152 -1.27 7.18 -13.03
C LEU A 152 -1.17 8.07 -14.29
N LYS A 153 -1.35 7.51 -15.47
CA LYS A 153 -1.41 8.29 -16.73
C LYS A 153 -2.80 8.88 -17.00
N VAL A 154 -3.83 8.34 -16.36
CA VAL A 154 -5.21 8.76 -16.60
C VAL A 154 -5.50 10.06 -15.84
N PRO A 155 -5.94 11.13 -16.55
CA PRO A 155 -6.36 12.37 -15.88
C PRO A 155 -7.47 12.11 -14.86
N GLY A 156 -7.36 12.72 -13.69
CA GLY A 156 -8.30 12.53 -12.59
C GLY A 156 -7.96 11.39 -11.63
N VAL A 157 -6.91 10.60 -11.89
CA VAL A 157 -6.35 9.66 -10.91
C VAL A 157 -5.50 10.43 -9.90
N MET A 158 -5.85 10.30 -8.63
CA MET A 158 -5.15 10.92 -7.51
C MET A 158 -4.01 10.05 -7.01
N GLY A 159 -4.19 8.74 -7.00
CA GLY A 159 -3.18 7.77 -6.57
C GLY A 159 -3.60 6.34 -6.80
N SER A 160 -2.62 5.45 -6.90
CA SER A 160 -2.83 4.02 -7.08
C SER A 160 -1.73 3.23 -6.39
N ARG A 161 -2.10 2.08 -5.81
CA ARG A 161 -1.16 1.15 -5.20
C ARG A 161 -1.68 -0.30 -5.24
N MET A 162 -0.77 -1.25 -5.09
CA MET A 162 -1.21 -2.62 -4.81
C MET A 162 -1.95 -2.70 -3.46
N THR A 163 -2.83 -3.69 -3.33
CA THR A 163 -3.51 -4.00 -2.07
C THR A 163 -3.38 -5.49 -1.74
N GLY A 164 -3.41 -5.80 -0.43
CA GLY A 164 -3.17 -7.15 0.08
C GLY A 164 -1.68 -7.52 0.13
N GLY A 165 -1.38 -8.80 0.06
CA GLY A 165 -0.01 -9.33 0.26
C GLY A 165 0.91 -9.30 -0.97
N GLY A 166 0.44 -8.84 -2.13
CA GLY A 166 1.26 -8.75 -3.34
C GLY A 166 1.43 -10.07 -4.10
N PHE A 167 2.48 -10.13 -4.94
CA PHE A 167 2.81 -11.26 -5.83
C PHE A 167 1.71 -11.64 -6.82
N GLY A 168 0.88 -10.69 -7.20
CA GLY A 168 -0.38 -10.77 -7.93
C GLY A 168 -1.54 -10.26 -7.09
N GLY A 169 -2.77 -10.47 -7.54
CA GLY A 169 -3.99 -9.96 -6.90
C GLY A 169 -4.38 -8.58 -7.43
N CYS A 170 -4.62 -7.61 -6.56
CA CYS A 170 -5.30 -6.38 -6.94
C CYS A 170 -4.48 -5.11 -6.67
N THR A 171 -4.85 -4.05 -7.39
CA THR A 171 -4.52 -2.66 -7.03
C THR A 171 -5.77 -1.95 -6.52
N ILE A 172 -5.59 -0.85 -5.81
CA ILE A 172 -6.63 0.09 -5.43
C ILE A 172 -6.24 1.48 -5.93
N THR A 173 -7.17 2.14 -6.59
CA THR A 173 -6.97 3.45 -7.21
C THR A 173 -8.01 4.43 -6.69
N LEU A 174 -7.55 5.60 -6.23
CA LEU A 174 -8.37 6.76 -5.92
C LEU A 174 -8.40 7.68 -7.14
N LEU A 175 -9.58 8.01 -7.62
CA LEU A 175 -9.76 8.84 -8.81
C LEU A 175 -11.05 9.68 -8.72
N LYS A 176 -11.13 10.74 -9.51
CA LYS A 176 -12.38 11.48 -9.70
C LYS A 176 -13.45 10.58 -10.34
N ARG A 177 -14.71 10.69 -9.89
CA ARG A 177 -15.81 9.86 -10.41
C ARG A 177 -15.98 9.96 -11.92
N GLU A 178 -15.79 11.14 -12.49
CA GLU A 178 -15.87 11.39 -13.93
C GLU A 178 -14.79 10.66 -14.75
N ALA A 179 -13.68 10.24 -14.11
CA ALA A 179 -12.59 9.55 -14.78
C ALA A 179 -12.76 8.02 -14.84
N ILE A 180 -13.77 7.43 -14.18
CA ILE A 180 -13.91 5.96 -14.05
C ILE A 180 -13.98 5.27 -15.41
N GLU A 181 -14.79 5.80 -16.35
CA GLU A 181 -14.97 5.18 -17.65
C GLU A 181 -13.67 5.17 -18.45
N MET A 182 -13.01 6.34 -18.55
CA MET A 182 -11.72 6.46 -19.24
C MET A 182 -10.66 5.58 -18.59
N PHE A 183 -10.60 5.59 -17.25
CA PHE A 183 -9.69 4.75 -16.47
C PHE A 183 -9.86 3.26 -16.81
N THR A 184 -11.09 2.77 -16.81
CA THR A 184 -11.38 1.35 -17.07
C THR A 184 -10.97 0.95 -18.49
N ILE A 185 -11.26 1.79 -19.48
CA ILE A 185 -10.94 1.52 -20.89
C ILE A 185 -9.42 1.55 -21.12
N GLU A 186 -8.76 2.66 -20.75
CA GLU A 186 -7.35 2.87 -21.06
C GLU A 186 -6.43 1.92 -20.27
N VAL A 187 -6.67 1.77 -18.97
CA VAL A 187 -5.87 0.86 -18.13
C VAL A 187 -6.10 -0.58 -18.56
N GLY A 188 -7.34 -0.99 -18.83
CA GLY A 188 -7.66 -2.35 -19.25
C GLY A 188 -6.98 -2.73 -20.57
N LYS A 189 -7.05 -1.85 -21.56
CA LYS A 189 -6.39 -2.01 -22.84
C LYS A 189 -4.86 -2.13 -22.69
N ASN A 190 -4.25 -1.11 -22.10
CA ASN A 190 -2.80 -1.01 -21.98
C ASN A 190 -2.22 -2.14 -21.10
N TYR A 191 -2.93 -2.52 -20.05
CA TYR A 191 -2.56 -3.65 -19.21
C TYR A 191 -2.52 -4.95 -20.00
N THR A 192 -3.55 -5.22 -20.80
CA THR A 192 -3.61 -6.44 -21.63
C THR A 192 -2.49 -6.46 -22.68
N GLU A 193 -2.22 -5.34 -23.33
CA GLU A 193 -1.13 -5.21 -24.32
C GLU A 193 0.26 -5.45 -23.70
N ARG A 194 0.49 -4.97 -22.46
CA ARG A 194 1.79 -5.05 -21.79
C ARG A 194 2.05 -6.37 -21.06
N THR A 195 0.99 -7.06 -20.63
CA THR A 195 1.12 -8.25 -19.75
C THR A 195 0.57 -9.52 -20.36
N GLY A 196 -0.35 -9.43 -21.31
CA GLY A 196 -1.10 -10.56 -21.85
C GLY A 196 -2.25 -11.05 -20.93
N TYR A 197 -2.45 -10.41 -19.77
CA TYR A 197 -3.59 -10.66 -18.89
C TYR A 197 -4.67 -9.62 -19.13
N TYR A 198 -5.93 -9.94 -18.85
CA TYR A 198 -6.99 -8.97 -18.75
C TYR A 198 -7.13 -8.51 -17.28
N ALA A 199 -7.78 -7.37 -17.07
CA ALA A 199 -8.06 -6.85 -15.73
C ALA A 199 -9.58 -6.71 -15.53
N ASP A 200 -10.04 -7.00 -14.30
CA ASP A 200 -11.39 -6.67 -13.88
C ASP A 200 -11.38 -5.44 -12.97
N PHE A 201 -12.39 -4.59 -13.13
CA PHE A 201 -12.52 -3.34 -12.40
C PHE A 201 -13.77 -3.36 -11.54
N TYR A 202 -13.62 -3.05 -10.26
CA TYR A 202 -14.70 -3.00 -9.29
C TYR A 202 -14.74 -1.61 -8.67
N ASN A 203 -15.77 -0.84 -9.01
CA ASN A 203 -16.05 0.40 -8.30
C ASN A 203 -16.65 0.04 -6.93
N VAL A 204 -15.99 0.44 -5.86
CA VAL A 204 -16.36 0.08 -4.49
C VAL A 204 -16.82 1.29 -3.70
N GLU A 205 -17.81 1.07 -2.84
CA GLU A 205 -18.24 2.05 -1.86
C GLU A 205 -17.65 1.73 -0.49
N VAL A 206 -17.37 2.78 0.27
CA VAL A 206 -16.94 2.63 1.67
C VAL A 206 -18.19 2.37 2.50
N GLY A 207 -18.48 1.08 2.68
CA GLY A 207 -19.69 0.58 3.35
C GLY A 207 -19.48 0.21 4.83
N ASP A 208 -20.56 -0.26 5.42
CA ASP A 208 -20.60 -0.82 6.78
C ASP A 208 -20.08 -2.26 6.79
#